data_f7eb5dbebcc48636693049896ef92245
#
_entry.id   f7eb5dbebcc48636693049896ef92245
#
_cell.length_a   1.000
_cell.length_b   1.000
_cell.length_c   1.000
_cell.angle_alpha   90.00
_cell.angle_beta   90.00
_cell.angle_gamma   90.00
#
_symmetry.space_group_name_H-M   'P 1'
#
loop_
_entity.id
_entity.type
_entity.pdbx_description
1 polymer ?
#
loop_
_entity_poly.entity_id
_entity_poly.type
_entity_poly.pdbx_seq_one_letter_code
_entity_poly.pdbx_strand_id
1 'polypeptide(L)'
;MYIPNLISLGRILLVPLTVWLIISEAYGWAFISFMVAGISDGIDGFLARRYHWRTELGAYLDPMADKALMVSVYVTLGFLKILPAWLVIIVVSRDVLIVAAIVLSRLVDKPVRVAPLMVSKINTVSQIVFVVAVLGVAALARPLDLIVNGGSIPVALLTVASGAAYLRAWLEHVGDAPKGGAQP
;
A
#
# COMPACT_ATOMS: atom_id res chain seq x y z
N MET A 1 -25.84 8.95 0.25
CA MET A 1 -24.66 8.12 0.00
C MET A 1 -23.68 9.01 -0.76
N TYR A 2 -22.54 9.36 -0.19
CA TYR A 2 -21.63 10.32 -0.82
C TYR A 2 -20.81 9.63 -1.92
N ILE A 3 -20.62 10.31 -3.04
CA ILE A 3 -19.90 9.81 -4.25
C ILE A 3 -18.54 9.17 -3.91
N PRO A 4 -17.70 9.74 -3.01
CA PRO A 4 -16.42 9.12 -2.64
C PRO A 4 -16.55 7.71 -2.05
N ASN A 5 -17.55 7.48 -1.18
CA ASN A 5 -17.76 6.13 -0.60
C ASN A 5 -18.14 5.08 -1.65
N LEU A 6 -18.83 5.48 -2.72
CA LEU A 6 -19.20 4.57 -3.80
C LEU A 6 -17.97 4.17 -4.63
N ILE A 7 -17.04 5.09 -4.82
CA ILE A 7 -15.80 4.82 -5.56
C ILE A 7 -14.87 3.93 -4.71
N SER A 8 -14.73 4.18 -3.40
CA SER A 8 -13.98 3.29 -2.50
C SER A 8 -14.57 1.88 -2.45
N LEU A 9 -15.90 1.76 -2.44
CA LEU A 9 -16.57 0.45 -2.52
C LEU A 9 -16.31 -0.24 -3.86
N GLY A 10 -16.36 0.51 -4.98
CA GLY A 10 -16.01 0.01 -6.31
C GLY A 10 -14.57 -0.50 -6.37
N ARG A 11 -13.63 0.18 -5.71
CA ARG A 11 -12.24 -0.27 -5.62
C ARG A 11 -12.10 -1.60 -4.86
N ILE A 12 -12.85 -1.81 -3.78
CA ILE A 12 -12.86 -3.09 -3.06
C ILE A 12 -13.31 -4.23 -3.99
N LEU A 13 -14.27 -3.97 -4.89
CA LEU A 13 -14.71 -4.95 -5.88
C LEU A 13 -13.66 -5.17 -6.99
N LEU A 14 -12.85 -4.15 -7.31
CA LEU A 14 -11.75 -4.29 -8.29
C LEU A 14 -10.62 -5.16 -7.75
N VAL A 15 -10.43 -5.31 -6.42
CA VAL A 15 -9.39 -6.18 -5.85
C VAL A 15 -9.56 -7.63 -6.30
N PRO A 16 -10.69 -8.32 -6.02
CA PRO A 16 -10.87 -9.70 -6.45
C PRO A 16 -10.90 -9.85 -7.97
N LEU A 17 -11.43 -8.85 -8.69
CA LEU A 17 -11.40 -8.84 -10.14
C LEU A 17 -9.96 -8.81 -10.68
N THR A 18 -9.12 -7.92 -10.16
CA THR A 18 -7.71 -7.81 -10.58
C THR A 18 -6.95 -9.10 -10.27
N VAL A 19 -7.14 -9.67 -9.09
CA VAL A 19 -6.55 -10.96 -8.69
C VAL A 19 -6.98 -12.08 -9.65
N TRP A 20 -8.27 -12.17 -9.93
CA TRP A 20 -8.79 -13.17 -10.86
C TRP A 20 -8.21 -13.03 -12.26
N LEU A 21 -8.11 -11.80 -12.78
CA LEU A 21 -7.53 -11.52 -14.09
C LEU A 21 -6.04 -11.90 -14.16
N ILE A 22 -5.28 -11.67 -13.07
CA ILE A 22 -3.87 -12.09 -12.98
C ILE A 22 -3.76 -13.63 -12.98
N ILE A 23 -4.58 -14.31 -12.19
CA ILE A 23 -4.59 -15.79 -12.11
C ILE A 23 -5.00 -16.40 -13.44
N SER A 24 -5.91 -15.76 -14.18
CA SER A 24 -6.36 -16.18 -15.51
C SER A 24 -5.38 -15.79 -16.64
N GLU A 25 -4.19 -15.27 -16.29
CA GLU A 25 -3.16 -14.79 -17.22
C GLU A 25 -3.65 -13.70 -18.18
N ALA A 26 -4.79 -13.08 -17.91
CA ALA A 26 -5.36 -11.98 -18.67
C ALA A 26 -4.68 -10.64 -18.31
N TYR A 27 -3.34 -10.58 -18.42
CA TYR A 27 -2.50 -9.47 -17.91
C TYR A 27 -2.90 -8.10 -18.46
N GLY A 28 -3.38 -8.02 -19.72
CA GLY A 28 -3.85 -6.75 -20.29
C GLY A 28 -5.05 -6.19 -19.55
N TRP A 29 -6.03 -7.02 -19.23
CA TRP A 29 -7.18 -6.62 -18.43
C TRP A 29 -6.83 -6.39 -16.96
N ALA A 30 -5.89 -7.16 -16.41
CA ALA A 30 -5.36 -6.94 -15.07
C ALA A 30 -4.67 -5.58 -14.96
N PHE A 31 -3.86 -5.21 -15.96
CA PHE A 31 -3.23 -3.89 -16.05
C PHE A 31 -4.27 -2.77 -16.05
N ILE A 32 -5.29 -2.87 -16.92
CA ILE A 32 -6.36 -1.87 -17.00
C ILE A 32 -7.13 -1.78 -15.67
N SER A 33 -7.51 -2.91 -15.07
CA SER A 33 -8.21 -2.96 -13.78
C SER A 33 -7.40 -2.29 -12.67
N PHE A 34 -6.10 -2.58 -12.60
CA PHE A 34 -5.18 -1.98 -11.63
C PHE A 34 -5.03 -0.47 -11.85
N MET A 35 -4.89 -0.02 -13.10
CA MET A 35 -4.80 1.40 -13.44
C MET A 35 -6.09 2.14 -13.09
N VAL A 36 -7.26 1.57 -13.39
CA VAL A 36 -8.56 2.15 -13.03
C VAL A 36 -8.68 2.29 -11.52
N ALA A 37 -8.31 1.28 -10.76
CA ALA A 37 -8.33 1.32 -9.30
C ALA A 37 -7.42 2.43 -8.74
N GLY A 38 -6.18 2.54 -9.24
CA GLY A 38 -5.22 3.56 -8.79
C GLY A 38 -5.63 4.99 -9.19
N ILE A 39 -6.13 5.19 -10.40
CA ILE A 39 -6.61 6.50 -10.87
C ILE A 39 -7.86 6.92 -10.08
N SER A 40 -8.78 5.99 -9.83
CA SER A 40 -9.98 6.25 -9.03
C SER A 40 -9.62 6.75 -7.65
N ASP A 41 -8.62 6.16 -6.98
CA ASP A 41 -8.12 6.62 -5.69
C ASP A 41 -7.56 8.05 -5.74
N GLY A 42 -6.76 8.35 -6.77
CA GLY A 42 -6.25 9.71 -6.98
C GLY A 42 -7.38 10.74 -7.13
N ILE A 43 -8.43 10.40 -7.90
CA ILE A 43 -9.60 11.26 -8.13
C ILE A 43 -10.39 11.44 -6.84
N ASP A 44 -10.67 10.35 -6.11
CA ASP A 44 -11.41 10.42 -4.84
C ASP A 44 -10.70 11.26 -3.80
N GLY A 45 -9.40 11.03 -3.63
CA GLY A 45 -8.58 11.81 -2.72
C GLY A 45 -8.55 13.30 -3.09
N PHE A 46 -8.58 13.62 -4.38
CA PHE A 46 -8.66 15.01 -4.86
C PHE A 46 -10.04 15.62 -4.59
N LEU A 47 -11.13 14.93 -4.95
CA LEU A 47 -12.51 15.39 -4.75
C LEU A 47 -12.82 15.57 -3.25
N ALA A 48 -12.47 14.58 -2.44
CA ALA A 48 -12.69 14.62 -0.99
C ALA A 48 -12.01 15.84 -0.33
N ARG A 49 -10.80 16.19 -0.79
CA ARG A 49 -10.09 17.40 -0.33
C ARG A 49 -10.72 18.68 -0.83
N ARG A 50 -11.14 18.72 -2.11
CA ARG A 50 -11.68 19.93 -2.75
C ARG A 50 -13.05 20.32 -2.23
N TYR A 51 -13.91 19.34 -1.95
CA TYR A 51 -15.31 19.55 -1.57
C TYR A 51 -15.60 19.29 -0.10
N HIS A 52 -14.60 18.99 0.74
CA HIS A 52 -14.76 18.68 2.17
C HIS A 52 -15.73 17.52 2.45
N TRP A 53 -15.88 16.59 1.52
CA TRP A 53 -16.79 15.43 1.59
C TRP A 53 -16.15 14.22 2.30
N ARG A 54 -15.31 14.46 3.30
CA ARG A 54 -14.71 13.38 4.08
C ARG A 54 -15.73 12.83 5.06
N THR A 55 -16.06 11.53 4.90
CA THR A 55 -16.82 10.79 5.90
C THR A 55 -15.85 10.04 6.82
N GLU A 56 -16.25 9.83 8.07
CA GLU A 56 -15.43 9.03 9.00
C GLU A 56 -15.18 7.61 8.47
N LEU A 57 -16.20 6.99 7.86
CA LEU A 57 -16.09 5.68 7.22
C LEU A 57 -15.12 5.69 6.03
N GLY A 58 -15.19 6.69 5.14
CA GLY A 58 -14.28 6.82 4.00
C GLY A 58 -12.83 6.97 4.43
N ALA A 59 -12.57 7.76 5.47
CA ALA A 59 -11.22 7.96 6.01
C ALA A 59 -10.53 6.65 6.48
N TYR A 60 -11.32 5.62 6.82
CA TYR A 60 -10.81 4.28 7.17
C TYR A 60 -10.79 3.32 5.98
N LEU A 61 -11.82 3.38 5.14
CA LEU A 61 -11.97 2.45 4.00
C LEU A 61 -10.92 2.70 2.91
N ASP A 62 -10.59 3.97 2.63
CA ASP A 62 -9.63 4.32 1.57
C ASP A 62 -8.24 3.72 1.79
N PRO A 63 -7.57 3.92 2.94
CA PRO A 63 -6.25 3.31 3.17
C PRO A 63 -6.29 1.78 3.23
N MET A 64 -7.41 1.19 3.65
CA MET A 64 -7.56 -0.26 3.69
C MET A 64 -7.74 -0.86 2.29
N ALA A 65 -8.54 -0.22 1.45
CA ALA A 65 -8.77 -0.67 0.08
C ALA A 65 -7.48 -0.60 -0.76
N ASP A 66 -6.71 0.49 -0.62
CA ASP A 66 -5.41 0.65 -1.28
C ASP A 66 -4.42 -0.43 -0.88
N LYS A 67 -4.27 -0.65 0.43
CA LYS A 67 -3.38 -1.70 0.92
C LYS A 67 -3.85 -3.09 0.51
N ALA A 68 -5.16 -3.35 0.52
CA ALA A 68 -5.72 -4.61 0.08
C ALA A 68 -5.40 -4.89 -1.39
N LEU A 69 -5.53 -3.88 -2.27
CA LEU A 69 -5.19 -4.02 -3.69
C LEU A 69 -3.70 -4.34 -3.87
N MET A 70 -2.82 -3.53 -3.28
CA MET A 70 -1.37 -3.70 -3.42
C MET A 70 -0.90 -5.05 -2.87
N VAL A 71 -1.31 -5.40 -1.65
CA VAL A 71 -0.93 -6.67 -1.02
C VAL A 71 -1.45 -7.85 -1.85
N SER A 72 -2.70 -7.81 -2.30
CA SER A 72 -3.29 -8.90 -3.10
C SER A 72 -2.56 -9.10 -4.41
N VAL A 73 -2.21 -8.00 -5.12
CA VAL A 73 -1.47 -8.09 -6.38
C VAL A 73 -0.06 -8.64 -6.16
N TYR A 74 0.69 -8.13 -5.15
CA TYR A 74 2.03 -8.64 -4.84
C TYR A 74 2.01 -10.13 -4.47
N VAL A 75 1.06 -10.55 -3.61
CA VAL A 75 0.91 -11.94 -3.20
C VAL A 75 0.56 -12.83 -4.40
N THR A 76 -0.36 -12.39 -5.26
CA THR A 76 -0.77 -13.14 -6.44
C THR A 76 0.37 -13.30 -7.44
N LEU A 77 1.10 -12.23 -7.74
CA LEU A 77 2.27 -12.27 -8.63
C LEU A 77 3.40 -13.13 -8.03
N GLY A 78 3.56 -13.12 -6.72
CA GLY A 78 4.52 -14.01 -6.02
C GLY A 78 4.09 -15.47 -6.04
N PHE A 79 2.81 -15.75 -5.87
CA PHE A 79 2.25 -17.11 -5.96
C PHE A 79 2.45 -17.70 -7.36
N LEU A 80 2.26 -16.91 -8.40
CA LEU A 80 2.52 -17.29 -9.79
C LEU A 80 4.02 -17.30 -10.15
N LYS A 81 4.92 -17.04 -9.18
CA LYS A 81 6.37 -16.97 -9.37
C LYS A 81 6.84 -15.91 -10.39
N ILE A 82 5.99 -14.94 -10.69
CA ILE A 82 6.36 -13.77 -11.51
C ILE A 82 7.27 -12.85 -10.70
N LEU A 83 6.94 -12.62 -9.41
CA LEU A 83 7.81 -11.90 -8.50
C LEU A 83 8.55 -12.86 -7.57
N PRO A 84 9.79 -12.55 -7.17
CA PRO A 84 10.51 -13.35 -6.21
C PRO A 84 9.85 -13.28 -4.82
N ALA A 85 9.70 -14.43 -4.16
CA ALA A 85 9.00 -14.54 -2.87
C ALA A 85 9.61 -13.64 -1.78
N TRP A 86 10.94 -13.46 -1.78
CA TRP A 86 11.60 -12.59 -0.82
C TRP A 86 11.14 -11.13 -0.91
N LEU A 87 10.90 -10.63 -2.15
CA LEU A 87 10.39 -9.27 -2.35
C LEU A 87 8.97 -9.14 -1.80
N VAL A 88 8.10 -10.11 -2.09
CA VAL A 88 6.72 -10.12 -1.58
C VAL A 88 6.71 -10.12 -0.06
N ILE A 89 7.54 -10.95 0.57
CA ILE A 89 7.66 -11.00 2.03
C ILE A 89 8.07 -9.62 2.59
N ILE A 90 9.08 -8.97 2.03
CA ILE A 90 9.55 -7.66 2.47
C ILE A 90 8.44 -6.60 2.36
N VAL A 91 7.75 -6.55 1.21
CA VAL A 91 6.67 -5.57 0.96
C VAL A 91 5.51 -5.78 1.92
N VAL A 92 5.01 -7.02 2.03
CA VAL A 92 3.87 -7.35 2.89
C VAL A 92 4.21 -7.16 4.37
N SER A 93 5.39 -7.63 4.81
CA SER A 93 5.83 -7.47 6.20
C SER A 93 5.91 -6.00 6.61
N ARG A 94 6.42 -5.13 5.74
CA ARG A 94 6.47 -3.69 6.01
C ARG A 94 5.07 -3.10 6.17
N ASP A 95 4.12 -3.47 5.32
CA ASP A 95 2.75 -2.96 5.40
C ASP A 95 2.03 -3.46 6.66
N VAL A 96 2.23 -4.72 7.02
CA VAL A 96 1.73 -5.29 8.29
C VAL A 96 2.34 -4.57 9.50
N LEU A 97 3.64 -4.32 9.50
CA LEU A 97 4.33 -3.60 10.58
C LEU A 97 3.76 -2.20 10.79
N ILE A 98 3.48 -1.45 9.73
CA ILE A 98 2.90 -0.11 9.84
C ILE A 98 1.49 -0.16 10.42
N VAL A 99 0.65 -1.07 9.93
CA VAL A 99 -0.71 -1.25 10.44
C VAL A 99 -0.68 -1.68 11.91
N ALA A 100 0.18 -2.65 12.25
CA ALA A 100 0.35 -3.12 13.62
C ALA A 100 0.80 -1.99 14.55
N ALA A 101 1.77 -1.18 14.15
CA ALA A 101 2.24 -0.03 14.93
C ALA A 101 1.13 0.99 15.20
N ILE A 102 0.28 1.27 14.20
CA ILE A 102 -0.87 2.19 14.35
C ILE A 102 -1.90 1.61 15.32
N VAL A 103 -2.24 0.32 15.18
CA VAL A 103 -3.21 -0.35 16.05
C VAL A 103 -2.71 -0.41 17.50
N LEU A 104 -1.46 -0.85 17.69
CA LEU A 104 -0.84 -0.91 19.03
C LEU A 104 -0.78 0.46 19.70
N SER A 105 -0.43 1.50 18.97
CA SER A 105 -0.39 2.86 19.49
C SER A 105 -1.74 3.35 20.02
N ARG A 106 -2.83 2.93 19.36
CA ARG A 106 -4.20 3.24 19.82
C ARG A 106 -4.60 2.44 21.05
N LEU A 107 -4.21 1.15 21.11
CA LEU A 107 -4.51 0.28 22.26
C LEU A 107 -3.80 0.73 23.55
N VAL A 108 -2.67 1.43 23.43
CA VAL A 108 -1.87 1.94 24.54
C VAL A 108 -2.25 3.39 24.90
N ASP A 109 -3.35 3.93 24.36
CA ASP A 109 -3.82 5.33 24.54
C ASP A 109 -2.73 6.39 24.23
N LYS A 110 -1.75 6.03 23.41
CA LYS A 110 -0.72 6.94 22.90
C LYS A 110 -0.84 7.05 21.38
N PRO A 111 -1.81 7.83 20.86
CA PRO A 111 -1.97 7.95 19.43
C PRO A 111 -0.72 8.58 18.82
N VAL A 112 0.09 7.76 18.16
CA VAL A 112 1.22 8.26 17.38
C VAL A 112 0.66 9.03 16.21
N ARG A 113 0.83 10.34 16.19
CA ARG A 113 0.69 11.13 14.95
C ARG A 113 1.89 10.80 14.06
N VAL A 114 1.84 9.64 13.41
CA VAL A 114 2.85 9.29 12.41
C VAL A 114 2.65 10.23 11.23
N ALA A 115 3.39 11.33 11.23
CA ALA A 115 3.47 12.16 10.04
C ALA A 115 3.95 11.26 8.88
N PRO A 116 3.27 11.27 7.73
CA PRO A 116 3.66 10.40 6.62
C PRO A 116 5.07 10.77 6.19
N LEU A 117 6.03 9.91 6.51
CA LEU A 117 7.43 10.09 6.15
C LEU A 117 7.54 10.14 4.62
N MET A 118 8.31 11.08 4.08
CA MET A 118 8.53 11.21 2.63
C MET A 118 9.04 9.90 2.02
N VAL A 119 9.89 9.18 2.75
CA VAL A 119 10.41 7.87 2.35
C VAL A 119 9.26 6.86 2.12
N SER A 120 8.22 6.89 2.95
CA SER A 120 7.05 6.02 2.79
C SER A 120 6.24 6.35 1.53
N LYS A 121 6.10 7.63 1.19
CA LYS A 121 5.41 8.05 -0.04
C LYS A 121 6.18 7.60 -1.28
N ILE A 122 7.50 7.81 -1.30
CA ILE A 122 8.38 7.39 -2.39
C ILE A 122 8.31 5.86 -2.54
N ASN A 123 8.35 5.11 -1.44
CA ASN A 123 8.24 3.66 -1.47
C ASN A 123 6.91 3.20 -2.08
N THR A 124 5.78 3.77 -1.67
CA THR A 124 4.47 3.40 -2.23
C THR A 124 4.39 3.69 -3.73
N VAL A 125 4.87 4.87 -4.16
CA VAL A 125 4.94 5.21 -5.60
C VAL A 125 5.84 4.22 -6.35
N SER A 126 7.00 3.89 -5.81
CA SER A 126 7.92 2.92 -6.40
C SER A 126 7.27 1.53 -6.56
N GLN A 127 6.54 1.06 -5.54
CA GLN A 127 5.81 -0.21 -5.59
C GLN A 127 4.71 -0.19 -6.66
N ILE A 128 3.93 0.90 -6.77
CA ILE A 128 2.89 1.06 -7.79
C ILE A 128 3.52 1.04 -9.19
N VAL A 129 4.56 1.85 -9.41
CA VAL A 129 5.26 1.92 -10.70
C VAL A 129 5.83 0.55 -11.10
N PHE A 130 6.37 -0.19 -10.13
CA PHE A 130 6.90 -1.52 -10.38
C PHE A 130 5.81 -2.51 -10.80
N VAL A 131 4.66 -2.54 -10.12
CA VAL A 131 3.52 -3.39 -10.51
C VAL A 131 2.98 -3.00 -11.89
N VAL A 132 2.84 -1.71 -12.16
CA VAL A 132 2.42 -1.20 -13.47
C VAL A 132 3.39 -1.67 -14.58
N ALA A 133 4.70 -1.59 -14.33
CA ALA A 133 5.70 -2.06 -15.28
C ALA A 133 5.63 -3.58 -15.49
N VAL A 134 5.49 -4.37 -14.43
CA VAL A 134 5.37 -5.83 -14.50
C VAL A 134 4.12 -6.24 -15.28
N LEU A 135 2.94 -5.72 -14.91
CA LEU A 135 1.68 -6.04 -15.60
C LEU A 135 1.67 -5.53 -17.05
N GLY A 136 2.25 -4.34 -17.30
CA GLY A 136 2.33 -3.77 -18.64
C GLY A 136 3.23 -4.60 -19.57
N VAL A 137 4.38 -5.06 -19.10
CA VAL A 137 5.28 -5.92 -19.88
C VAL A 137 4.67 -7.31 -20.07
N ALA A 138 4.01 -7.87 -19.03
CA ALA A 138 3.27 -9.13 -19.16
C ALA A 138 2.13 -9.04 -20.17
N ALA A 139 1.39 -7.91 -20.19
CA ALA A 139 0.32 -7.65 -21.16
C ALA A 139 0.83 -7.63 -22.62
N LEU A 140 2.09 -7.24 -22.82
CA LEU A 140 2.74 -7.23 -24.13
C LEU A 140 3.40 -8.58 -24.47
N ALA A 141 3.20 -9.60 -23.65
CA ALA A 141 3.83 -10.93 -23.78
C ALA A 141 5.36 -10.86 -23.93
N ARG A 142 6.00 -9.91 -23.26
CA ARG A 142 7.46 -9.70 -23.28
C ARG A 142 8.12 -10.38 -22.09
N PRO A 143 9.41 -10.75 -22.20
CA PRO A 143 10.18 -11.30 -21.08
C PRO A 143 10.20 -10.34 -19.88
N LEU A 144 9.93 -10.86 -18.69
CA LEU A 144 9.84 -10.08 -17.44
C LEU A 144 11.17 -9.97 -16.72
N ASP A 145 12.19 -10.77 -17.11
CA ASP A 145 13.45 -10.89 -16.38
C ASP A 145 14.13 -9.54 -16.14
N LEU A 146 14.17 -8.67 -17.14
CA LEU A 146 14.81 -7.37 -17.03
C LEU A 146 14.08 -6.48 -16.01
N ILE A 147 12.74 -6.42 -16.08
CA ILE A 147 11.93 -5.59 -15.18
C ILE A 147 11.95 -6.16 -13.77
N VAL A 148 11.79 -7.46 -13.62
CA VAL A 148 11.74 -8.11 -12.30
C VAL A 148 13.11 -8.04 -11.63
N ASN A 149 14.19 -8.43 -12.30
CA ASN A 149 15.53 -8.42 -11.71
C ASN A 149 16.04 -6.99 -11.46
N GLY A 150 15.79 -6.06 -12.38
CA GLY A 150 16.21 -4.67 -12.24
C GLY A 150 15.39 -3.87 -11.23
N GLY A 151 14.07 -4.12 -11.15
CA GLY A 151 13.15 -3.38 -10.30
C GLY A 151 13.02 -3.92 -8.88
N SER A 152 13.22 -5.22 -8.67
CA SER A 152 13.03 -5.84 -7.34
C SER A 152 13.97 -5.28 -6.28
N ILE A 153 15.23 -5.06 -6.61
CA ILE A 153 16.24 -4.57 -5.67
C ILE A 153 15.95 -3.13 -5.22
N PRO A 154 15.73 -2.14 -6.12
CA PRO A 154 15.37 -0.79 -5.70
C PRO A 154 14.09 -0.73 -4.85
N VAL A 155 13.06 -1.49 -5.24
CA VAL A 155 11.80 -1.56 -4.47
C VAL A 155 12.04 -2.14 -3.08
N ALA A 156 12.83 -3.22 -2.97
CA ALA A 156 13.16 -3.82 -1.68
C ALA A 156 13.93 -2.84 -0.78
N LEU A 157 14.95 -2.16 -1.31
CA LEU A 157 15.74 -1.19 -0.56
C LEU A 157 14.88 -0.04 -0.03
N LEU A 158 14.01 0.52 -0.87
CA LEU A 158 13.07 1.57 -0.45
C LEU A 158 12.08 1.05 0.60
N THR A 159 11.61 -0.19 0.45
CA THR A 159 10.68 -0.81 1.40
C THR A 159 11.33 -1.01 2.76
N VAL A 160 12.56 -1.55 2.81
CA VAL A 160 13.32 -1.72 4.04
C VAL A 160 13.64 -0.37 4.69
N ALA A 161 14.11 0.61 3.92
CA ALA A 161 14.38 1.95 4.41
C ALA A 161 13.13 2.61 5.01
N SER A 162 11.98 2.45 4.33
CA SER A 162 10.68 2.93 4.82
C SER A 162 10.27 2.26 6.12
N GLY A 163 10.40 0.93 6.21
CA GLY A 163 10.08 0.17 7.42
C GLY A 163 10.97 0.56 8.60
N ALA A 164 12.28 0.68 8.38
CA ALA A 164 13.24 1.10 9.40
C ALA A 164 12.95 2.52 9.90
N ALA A 165 12.63 3.45 9.01
CA ALA A 165 12.27 4.82 9.39
C ALA A 165 10.99 4.87 10.26
N TYR A 166 9.97 4.05 9.92
CA TYR A 166 8.77 3.94 10.75
C TYR A 166 9.04 3.31 12.11
N LEU A 167 9.81 2.23 12.15
CA LEU A 167 10.16 1.56 13.39
C LEU A 167 10.93 2.50 14.32
N ARG A 168 11.90 3.24 13.78
CA ARG A 168 12.65 4.24 14.54
C ARG A 168 11.74 5.32 15.11
N ALA A 169 10.89 5.92 14.30
CA ALA A 169 9.96 6.96 14.73
C ALA A 169 8.99 6.43 15.81
N TRP A 170 8.56 5.17 15.70
CA TRP A 170 7.70 4.53 16.69
C TRP A 170 8.44 4.29 18.02
N LEU A 171 9.68 3.78 17.97
CA LEU A 171 10.50 3.54 19.16
C LEU A 171 10.83 4.85 19.90
N GLU A 172 11.17 5.91 19.20
CA GLU A 172 11.41 7.24 19.77
C GLU A 172 10.15 7.75 20.48
N HIS A 173 8.98 7.57 19.88
CA HIS A 173 7.71 8.02 20.48
C HIS A 173 7.29 7.21 21.72
N VAL A 174 7.53 5.91 21.74
CA VAL A 174 7.23 5.05 22.89
C VAL A 174 8.26 5.24 24.01
N GLY A 175 9.52 5.53 23.65
CA GLY A 175 10.62 5.77 24.60
C GLY A 175 10.51 7.10 25.35
N ASP A 176 9.90 8.12 24.76
CA ASP A 176 9.63 9.44 25.36
C ASP A 176 8.40 9.46 26.29
N ALA A 177 8.04 8.31 26.90
CA ALA A 177 7.05 8.29 27.95
C ALA A 177 7.50 9.23 29.07
N PRO A 178 6.66 10.18 29.56
CA PRO A 178 7.02 11.03 30.68
C PRO A 178 7.38 10.12 31.85
N LYS A 179 8.63 10.15 32.28
CA LYS A 179 9.03 9.63 33.57
C LYS A 179 8.13 10.30 34.59
N GLY A 180 7.26 9.52 35.20
CA GLY A 180 6.29 10.01 36.15
C GLY A 180 6.89 11.07 37.08
N GLY A 181 6.47 12.30 36.90
CA GLY A 181 6.71 13.33 37.87
C GLY A 181 5.94 12.95 39.13
N ALA A 182 6.64 12.44 40.11
CA ALA A 182 6.19 12.54 41.48
C ALA A 182 6.01 14.03 41.75
N GLN A 183 4.76 14.47 41.84
CA GLN A 183 4.45 15.73 42.45
C GLN A 183 4.35 15.47 43.98
N PRO A 184 5.01 16.29 44.77
CA PRO A 184 4.95 16.20 46.24
C PRO A 184 3.59 16.55 46.80
#